data_4de500b96c6e74383a03273cd1b085cf
#
_entry.id   4de500b96c6e74383a03273cd1b085cf
#
_cell.length_a   1.000
_cell.length_b   1.000
_cell.length_c   1.000
_cell.angle_alpha   90.00
_cell.angle_beta   90.00
_cell.angle_gamma   90.00
#
_symmetry.space_group_name_H-M   'P 1'
#
loop_
_entity.id
_entity.type
_entity.pdbx_description
1 polymer ?
#
loop_
_entity_poly.entity_id
_entity_poly.type
_entity_poly.pdbx_seq_one_letter_code
_entity_poly.pdbx_strand_id
1 'polypeptide(L)' 'NGPRGGVDKRCQVELHTAGAGTVVVTAVATHWPAALDRALSRAARALLRAWRRARATNPARPPQPHPA' A
#
# COMPACT_ATOMS: atom_id res chain seq x y z
N ASN A 1 -21.08 19.89 -4.83
CA ASN A 1 -20.91 19.70 -5.06
C ASN A 1 -20.84 19.30 -5.52
N GLY A 2 -20.78 19.34 -5.31
CA GLY A 2 -20.50 19.08 -5.78
C GLY A 2 -20.34 18.87 -6.63
N PRO A 3 -20.50 18.84 -6.76
CA PRO A 3 -20.21 18.53 -7.78
C PRO A 3 -19.53 18.74 -8.46
N ARG A 4 -19.49 18.99 -8.58
CA ARG A 4 -18.81 19.32 -9.14
C ARG A 4 -17.96 18.48 -9.76
N GLY A 5 -18.15 17.57 -10.62
CA GLY A 5 -17.23 16.70 -11.18
C GLY A 5 -16.13 16.38 -10.24
N GLY A 6 -16.46 16.43 -9.00
CA GLY A 6 -15.47 16.35 -7.98
C GLY A 6 -14.87 14.97 -7.86
N VAL A 7 -13.75 14.94 -7.19
CA VAL A 7 -13.06 13.70 -6.89
C VAL A 7 -13.75 13.12 -5.67
N ASP A 8 -14.74 12.30 -5.90
CA ASP A 8 -15.58 11.81 -4.82
C ASP A 8 -15.58 10.30 -4.66
N LYS A 9 -14.87 9.58 -5.53
CA LYS A 9 -14.76 8.14 -5.40
C LYS A 9 -13.54 7.82 -4.56
N ARG A 10 -13.78 7.33 -3.38
CA ARG A 10 -12.70 7.08 -2.41
C ARG A 10 -12.50 5.60 -2.25
N CYS A 11 -11.27 5.17 -2.34
CA CYS A 11 -10.91 3.76 -2.18
C CYS A 11 -9.81 3.64 -1.13
N GLN A 12 -10.03 2.74 -0.18
CA GLN A 12 -9.04 2.47 0.85
C GLN A 12 -8.59 1.03 0.73
N VAL A 13 -7.28 0.84 0.76
CA VAL A 13 -6.70 -0.49 0.69
C VAL A 13 -5.88 -0.73 1.94
N GLU A 14 -6.12 -1.85 2.56
CA GLU A 14 -5.41 -2.23 3.76
C GLU A 14 -4.72 -3.57 3.50
N LEU A 15 -3.42 -3.60 3.74
CA LEU A 15 -2.63 -4.80 3.54
C LEU A 15 -2.00 -5.21 4.85
N HIS A 16 -2.16 -6.47 5.19
CA HIS A 16 -1.56 -7.03 6.40
C HIS A 16 -0.44 -7.97 5.99
N THR A 17 0.75 -7.70 6.48
CA THR A 17 1.89 -8.50 6.14
C THR A 17 2.54 -9.05 7.39
N ALA A 18 3.17 -10.19 7.25
CA ALA A 18 3.80 -10.83 8.40
C ALA A 18 5.07 -10.11 8.83
N GLY A 19 5.78 -9.49 7.91
CA GLY A 19 7.07 -8.90 8.25
C GLY A 19 7.12 -7.40 8.21
N ALA A 20 6.23 -6.77 7.46
CA ALA A 20 6.25 -5.33 7.28
C ALA A 20 5.12 -4.61 8.01
N GLY A 21 4.27 -5.34 8.71
CA GLY A 21 3.17 -4.73 9.43
C GLY A 21 1.98 -4.47 8.54
N THR A 22 1.20 -3.48 8.92
CA THR A 22 -0.01 -3.13 8.20
C THR A 22 0.22 -1.87 7.39
N VAL A 23 -0.20 -1.91 6.14
CA VAL A 23 -0.11 -0.77 5.25
C VAL A 23 -1.53 -0.36 4.87
N VAL A 24 -1.85 0.90 5.09
CA VAL A 24 -3.17 1.44 4.76
C VAL A 24 -2.95 2.64 3.84
N VAL A 25 -3.61 2.62 2.71
CA VAL A 25 -3.56 3.73 1.78
C VAL A 25 -4.97 4.10 1.35
N THR A 26 -5.15 5.37 1.03
CA THR A 26 -6.40 5.86 0.52
C THR A 26 -6.14 6.62 -0.76
N ALA A 27 -7.00 6.45 -1.72
CA ALA A 27 -6.94 7.19 -2.98
C ALA A 27 -8.32 7.64 -3.36
N VAL A 28 -8.39 8.74 -4.06
CA VAL A 28 -9.65 9.29 -4.53
C VAL A 28 -9.53 9.59 -6.01
N ALA A 29 -10.65 9.50 -6.71
CA ALA A 29 -10.71 9.79 -8.13
C ALA A 29 -12.16 10.06 -8.50
N THR A 30 -12.37 10.44 -9.75
CA THR A 30 -13.71 10.71 -10.23
C THR A 30 -14.44 9.44 -10.65
N HIS A 31 -13.70 8.37 -10.86
CA HIS A 31 -14.28 7.08 -11.26
C HIS A 31 -13.70 5.98 -10.40
N TRP A 32 -14.54 4.98 -10.12
CA TRP A 32 -14.12 3.85 -9.28
C TRP A 32 -12.89 3.12 -9.81
N PRO A 33 -12.81 2.78 -11.09
CA PRO A 33 -11.62 2.08 -11.55
C PRO A 33 -10.35 2.87 -11.33
N ALA A 34 -10.41 4.19 -11.53
CA ALA A 34 -9.26 5.04 -11.30
C ALA A 34 -8.88 5.09 -9.82
N ALA A 35 -9.89 5.19 -8.94
CA ALA A 35 -9.63 5.23 -7.51
C ALA A 35 -8.99 3.93 -7.06
N LEU A 36 -9.50 2.81 -7.51
CA LEU A 36 -8.95 1.52 -7.15
C LEU A 36 -7.52 1.37 -7.67
N ASP A 37 -7.30 1.75 -8.92
CA ASP A 37 -5.97 1.65 -9.51
C ASP A 37 -4.94 2.47 -8.75
N ARG A 38 -5.32 3.68 -8.37
CA ARG A 38 -4.43 4.54 -7.58
C ARG A 38 -4.15 3.95 -6.22
N ALA A 39 -5.20 3.43 -5.58
CA ALA A 39 -5.03 2.84 -4.26
C ALA A 39 -4.12 1.64 -4.31
N LEU A 40 -4.29 0.78 -5.31
CA LEU A 40 -3.43 -0.39 -5.44
C LEU A 40 -2.00 -0.01 -5.74
N SER A 41 -1.80 0.99 -6.60
CA SER A 41 -0.45 1.45 -6.91
C SER A 41 0.24 2.02 -5.67
N ARG A 42 -0.48 2.81 -4.91
CA ARG A 42 0.07 3.37 -3.67
C ARG A 42 0.35 2.29 -2.66
N ALA A 43 -0.54 1.32 -2.56
CA ALA A 43 -0.36 0.24 -1.61
C ALA A 43 0.88 -0.57 -1.96
N ALA A 44 1.10 -0.83 -3.24
CA ALA A 44 2.27 -1.58 -3.65
C ALA A 44 3.55 -0.85 -3.30
N ARG A 45 3.59 0.46 -3.55
CA ARG A 45 4.78 1.23 -3.21
C ARG A 45 4.99 1.35 -1.71
N ALA A 46 3.89 1.57 -0.98
CA ALA A 46 3.98 1.66 0.48
C ALA A 46 4.45 0.34 1.07
N LEU A 47 3.96 -0.76 0.54
CA LEU A 47 4.38 -2.06 1.00
C LEU A 47 5.87 -2.28 0.74
N LEU A 48 6.33 -1.89 -0.43
CA LEU A 48 7.74 -2.03 -0.75
C LEU A 48 8.61 -1.21 0.19
N ARG A 49 8.20 0.03 0.48
CA ARG A 49 8.94 0.86 1.42
C ARG A 49 8.94 0.28 2.82
N ALA A 50 7.78 -0.22 3.26
CA ALA A 50 7.69 -0.82 4.58
C ALA A 50 8.55 -2.06 4.68
N TRP A 51 8.56 -2.84 3.62
CA TRP A 51 9.38 -4.03 3.55
C TRP A 51 10.87 -3.68 3.65
N ARG A 52 11.29 -2.67 2.92
CA ARG A 52 12.68 -2.24 2.94
C ARG A 52 13.07 -1.73 4.33
N ARG A 53 12.20 -0.98 4.97
CA ARG A 53 12.49 -0.49 6.31
C ARG A 53 12.60 -1.62 7.30
N ALA A 54 11.71 -2.60 7.18
CA ALA A 54 11.76 -3.75 8.08
C ALA A 54 13.07 -4.50 7.95
N ARG A 55 13.57 -4.62 6.73
CA ARG A 55 14.84 -5.29 6.51
C ARG A 55 16.01 -4.44 6.99
N ALA A 56 15.91 -3.14 6.84
CA ALA A 56 16.97 -2.24 7.26
C ALA A 56 17.09 -2.19 8.78
N THR A 57 15.99 -2.32 9.50
CA THR A 57 16.04 -2.25 10.95
C THR A 57 16.57 -3.52 11.57
N ASN A 58 16.78 -4.58 10.77
CA ASN A 58 17.36 -5.82 11.26
C ASN A 58 18.57 -6.20 10.43
N PRO A 59 19.59 -5.34 10.40
CA PRO A 59 20.73 -5.62 9.54
C PRO A 59 21.52 -6.85 9.97
N ALA A 60 21.48 -7.16 11.24
CA ALA A 60 22.21 -8.31 11.75
C ALA A 60 21.53 -9.62 11.43
N ARG A 61 20.31 -9.54 10.94
CA ARG A 61 19.57 -10.75 10.65
C ARG A 61 19.74 -11.11 9.18
N PRO A 62 20.48 -12.14 8.92
CA PRO A 62 20.67 -12.54 7.52
C PRO A 62 19.37 -13.05 6.94
N PRO A 63 19.19 -12.93 5.63
CA PRO A 63 18.02 -13.49 4.99
C PRO A 63 17.95 -14.96 5.29
N GLN A 64 16.77 -15.39 5.71
CA GLN A 64 16.59 -16.80 5.99
C GLN A 64 16.42 -17.55 4.68
N PRO A 65 17.20 -18.59 4.47
CA PRO A 65 16.93 -19.42 3.32
C PRO A 65 15.62 -20.11 3.53
N HIS A 66 14.80 -20.07 2.54
CA HIS A 66 13.53 -20.74 2.65
C HIS A 66 13.74 -22.22 2.55
N PRO A 67 13.18 -22.95 3.48
CA PRO A 67 13.17 -24.40 3.30
C PRO A 67 12.34 -24.67 2.07
N ALA A 68 12.92 -25.32 1.18
CA ALA A 68 12.26 -25.51 -0.11
C ALA A 68 11.04 -26.38 0.01
#